data_85a0c39922e05b45ba70dde1d9257c8f
#
_entry.id   85a0c39922e05b45ba70dde1d9257c8f
#
_cell.length_a   1.000
_cell.length_b   1.000
_cell.length_c   1.000
_cell.angle_alpha   90.00
_cell.angle_beta   90.00
_cell.angle_gamma   90.00
#
_symmetry.space_group_name_H-M   'P 1'
#
loop_
_entity.id
_entity.type
_entity.pdbx_description
1 polymer ?
#
loop_
_entity_poly.entity_id
_entity_poly.type
_entity_poly.pdbx_seq_one_letter_code
_entity_poly.pdbx_strand_id
1 'polypeptide(L)'
;MENRLRELENEMSNPNQNLEQVLQKYGRLQEKYIALGGYELEEKFKKICSGFKFDDDFLKKEYNTLSGGEKTIVNLATILLKNPNVLLLDEPTNHLDIEMLEWLENFLIEYKGTILLISHDRYFLDKVATKTVLLENGHTKIYFGNYSYFIKEDERRTLAEFELYKTQQKQIEKMKESIKKLREFGRLAGNEMFFKRAKSIEKRLEKIEVIEKRVDKKLPITINSCSKTGKDILVIKNLNKSYGDNVIFKNFNMEVYGGEKVQLKGKNGSGKSTLIKIILGKDNDFSGEIKINPSVKIGYIPQEIKFQNESDTILDYFLSNFKGSETQARTFLAKYMFYGENVFKRLKELSGGERVRLLIAELVIKQTNFLILDEPTNHLDISTREILEDNLKAYSGTILFVSHDRYFARKIAEREIEL
;
A
#
# COMPACT_ATOMS: atom_id res chain seq x y z
N MET A 1 -13.66 -36.35 18.97
CA MET A 1 -12.98 -36.86 20.18
C MET A 1 -13.31 -35.97 21.37
N GLU A 2 -13.13 -34.68 21.27
CA GLU A 2 -13.42 -33.72 22.36
C GLU A 2 -14.85 -33.88 22.93
N ASN A 3 -15.88 -33.83 22.04
CA ASN A 3 -17.26 -34.05 22.48
C ASN A 3 -17.45 -35.36 23.24
N ARG A 4 -16.75 -36.43 22.82
CA ARG A 4 -16.83 -37.73 23.50
C ARG A 4 -16.11 -37.72 24.85
N LEU A 5 -15.02 -36.96 25.00
CA LEU A 5 -14.38 -36.76 26.31
C LEU A 5 -15.32 -36.00 27.25
N ARG A 6 -15.97 -34.93 26.81
CA ARG A 6 -16.96 -34.17 27.59
C ARG A 6 -18.19 -35.01 27.96
N GLU A 7 -18.66 -35.86 27.04
CA GLU A 7 -19.74 -36.82 27.33
C GLU A 7 -19.32 -37.80 28.43
N LEU A 8 -18.11 -38.39 28.36
CA LEU A 8 -17.58 -39.29 29.38
C LEU A 8 -17.37 -38.59 30.73
N GLU A 9 -16.94 -37.31 30.75
CA GLU A 9 -16.87 -36.50 31.98
C GLU A 9 -18.24 -36.31 32.61
N ASN A 10 -19.27 -36.06 31.82
CA ASN A 10 -20.64 -35.99 32.31
C ASN A 10 -21.15 -37.37 32.78
N GLU A 11 -20.78 -38.44 32.06
CA GLU A 11 -21.13 -39.82 32.47
C GLU A 11 -20.47 -40.21 33.81
N MET A 12 -19.26 -39.71 34.12
CA MET A 12 -18.57 -39.91 35.40
C MET A 12 -19.31 -39.26 36.59
N SER A 13 -20.04 -38.16 36.31
CA SER A 13 -20.83 -37.48 37.34
C SER A 13 -22.17 -38.15 37.63
N ASN A 14 -22.51 -39.25 36.92
CA ASN A 14 -23.79 -39.93 37.07
C ASN A 14 -23.64 -41.17 37.96
N PRO A 15 -24.28 -41.19 39.14
CA PRO A 15 -24.10 -42.26 40.15
C PRO A 15 -24.61 -43.67 39.73
N ASN A 16 -25.34 -43.76 38.61
CA ASN A 16 -25.94 -45.01 38.12
C ASN A 16 -25.07 -45.74 37.09
N GLN A 17 -23.88 -45.27 36.78
CA GLN A 17 -22.98 -45.89 35.80
C GLN A 17 -21.79 -46.60 36.45
N ASN A 18 -21.25 -47.62 35.77
CA ASN A 18 -20.05 -48.31 36.22
C ASN A 18 -18.83 -47.40 36.03
N LEU A 19 -18.47 -46.64 37.08
CA LEU A 19 -17.42 -45.63 37.09
C LEU A 19 -16.08 -46.18 36.56
N GLU A 20 -15.73 -47.42 36.89
CA GLU A 20 -14.47 -48.02 36.47
C GLU A 20 -14.35 -48.22 34.95
N GLN A 21 -15.46 -48.64 34.32
CA GLN A 21 -15.51 -48.77 32.84
C GLN A 21 -15.49 -47.41 32.13
N VAL A 22 -16.15 -46.41 32.71
CA VAL A 22 -16.16 -45.04 32.14
C VAL A 22 -14.76 -44.43 32.26
N LEU A 23 -14.07 -44.59 33.40
CA LEU A 23 -12.70 -44.12 33.59
C LEU A 23 -11.70 -44.79 32.63
N GLN A 24 -11.83 -46.12 32.39
CA GLN A 24 -10.97 -46.78 31.40
C GLN A 24 -11.17 -46.26 29.98
N LYS A 25 -12.43 -46.02 29.59
CA LYS A 25 -12.74 -45.44 28.27
C LYS A 25 -12.22 -44.01 28.15
N TYR A 26 -12.40 -43.20 29.18
CA TYR A 26 -11.90 -41.84 29.27
C TYR A 26 -10.38 -41.81 29.15
N GLY A 27 -9.66 -42.59 29.95
CA GLY A 27 -8.19 -42.64 29.93
C GLY A 27 -7.63 -42.99 28.54
N ARG A 28 -8.18 -44.06 27.91
CA ARG A 28 -7.76 -44.45 26.54
C ARG A 28 -8.03 -43.35 25.51
N LEU A 29 -9.17 -42.66 25.61
CA LEU A 29 -9.53 -41.59 24.66
C LEU A 29 -8.69 -40.35 24.91
N GLN A 30 -8.40 -40.03 26.17
CA GLN A 30 -7.55 -38.93 26.58
C GLN A 30 -6.10 -39.13 26.10
N GLU A 31 -5.52 -40.33 26.32
CA GLU A 31 -4.19 -40.66 25.80
C GLU A 31 -4.11 -40.50 24.30
N LYS A 32 -5.14 -40.97 23.59
CA LYS A 32 -5.21 -40.80 22.12
C LYS A 32 -5.37 -39.34 21.72
N TYR A 33 -6.13 -38.56 22.48
CA TYR A 33 -6.33 -37.13 22.24
C TYR A 33 -5.03 -36.34 22.46
N ILE A 34 -4.28 -36.69 23.53
CA ILE A 34 -2.95 -36.11 23.80
C ILE A 34 -1.96 -36.50 22.71
N ALA A 35 -1.90 -37.79 22.33
CA ALA A 35 -0.99 -38.26 21.26
C ALA A 35 -1.24 -37.61 19.91
N LEU A 36 -2.47 -37.18 19.64
CA LEU A 36 -2.85 -36.42 18.43
C LEU A 36 -2.67 -34.90 18.60
N GLY A 37 -2.14 -34.41 19.71
CA GLY A 37 -1.93 -32.99 19.97
C GLY A 37 -3.24 -32.19 20.17
N GLY A 38 -4.31 -32.83 20.64
CA GLY A 38 -5.63 -32.23 20.75
C GLY A 38 -5.67 -30.97 21.61
N TYR A 39 -5.00 -30.95 22.76
CA TYR A 39 -4.91 -29.76 23.61
C TYR A 39 -4.08 -28.63 22.98
N GLU A 40 -3.00 -28.99 22.29
CA GLU A 40 -2.20 -27.99 21.56
C GLU A 40 -3.00 -27.34 20.41
N LEU A 41 -3.84 -28.11 19.74
CA LEU A 41 -4.71 -27.61 18.69
C LEU A 41 -5.77 -26.66 19.25
N GLU A 42 -6.36 -26.98 20.39
CA GLU A 42 -7.36 -26.15 21.06
C GLU A 42 -6.75 -24.82 21.52
N GLU A 43 -5.55 -24.85 22.11
CA GLU A 43 -4.84 -23.65 22.52
C GLU A 43 -4.49 -22.77 21.32
N LYS A 44 -3.97 -23.37 20.25
CA LYS A 44 -3.70 -22.66 18.99
C LYS A 44 -4.97 -22.05 18.40
N PHE A 45 -6.07 -22.78 18.40
CA PHE A 45 -7.36 -22.28 17.92
C PHE A 45 -7.80 -21.06 18.72
N LYS A 46 -7.78 -21.13 20.05
CA LYS A 46 -8.12 -20.00 20.93
C LYS A 46 -7.21 -18.80 20.69
N LYS A 47 -5.88 -19.02 20.56
CA LYS A 47 -4.90 -17.95 20.26
C LYS A 47 -5.21 -17.26 18.94
N ILE A 48 -5.56 -18.01 17.89
CA ILE A 48 -5.90 -17.48 16.57
C ILE A 48 -7.24 -16.74 16.59
N CYS A 49 -8.28 -17.33 17.23
CA CYS A 49 -9.58 -16.66 17.34
C CYS A 49 -9.49 -15.34 18.11
N SER A 50 -8.74 -15.31 19.21
CA SER A 50 -8.50 -14.09 19.97
C SER A 50 -7.75 -13.05 19.14
N GLY A 51 -6.74 -13.48 18.36
CA GLY A 51 -5.96 -12.58 17.51
C GLY A 51 -6.76 -11.93 16.38
N PHE A 52 -7.64 -12.68 15.75
CA PHE A 52 -8.55 -12.17 14.72
C PHE A 52 -9.89 -11.68 15.27
N LYS A 53 -10.05 -11.62 16.61
CA LYS A 53 -11.25 -11.15 17.29
C LYS A 53 -12.52 -11.91 16.87
N PHE A 54 -12.42 -13.20 16.62
CA PHE A 54 -13.56 -14.05 16.37
C PHE A 54 -14.26 -14.35 17.69
N ASP A 55 -15.40 -13.73 17.90
CA ASP A 55 -16.29 -14.01 19.03
C ASP A 55 -17.19 -15.22 18.74
N ASP A 56 -17.90 -15.68 19.77
CA ASP A 56 -18.80 -16.85 19.66
C ASP A 56 -19.92 -16.65 18.64
N ASP A 57 -20.37 -15.41 18.45
CA ASP A 57 -21.42 -15.09 17.49
C ASP A 57 -20.88 -15.08 16.06
N PHE A 58 -19.63 -14.62 15.86
CA PHE A 58 -18.96 -14.73 14.57
C PHE A 58 -18.71 -16.19 14.18
N LEU A 59 -18.27 -17.02 15.13
CA LEU A 59 -17.99 -18.45 14.88
C LEU A 59 -19.25 -19.28 14.54
N LYS A 60 -20.44 -18.80 14.89
CA LYS A 60 -21.73 -19.42 14.53
C LYS A 60 -22.25 -19.03 13.14
N LYS A 61 -21.65 -17.99 12.50
CA LYS A 61 -22.10 -17.54 11.17
C LYS A 61 -21.77 -18.58 10.11
N GLU A 62 -22.65 -18.73 9.16
CA GLU A 62 -22.40 -19.54 7.97
C GLU A 62 -21.36 -18.86 7.07
N TYR A 63 -20.36 -19.60 6.59
CA TYR A 63 -19.29 -19.09 5.74
C TYR A 63 -19.79 -18.31 4.52
N ASN A 64 -20.91 -18.74 3.92
CA ASN A 64 -21.49 -18.10 2.73
C ASN A 64 -22.04 -16.70 3.00
N THR A 65 -22.43 -16.41 4.24
CA THR A 65 -22.97 -15.10 4.66
C THR A 65 -21.90 -14.07 4.97
N LEU A 66 -20.63 -14.51 5.08
CA LEU A 66 -19.51 -13.63 5.38
C LEU A 66 -19.18 -12.72 4.18
N SER A 67 -18.77 -11.49 4.48
CA SER A 67 -18.22 -10.55 3.50
C SER A 67 -16.93 -11.08 2.89
N GLY A 68 -16.49 -10.51 1.76
CA GLY A 68 -15.23 -10.89 1.12
C GLY A 68 -14.02 -10.75 2.04
N GLY A 69 -13.95 -9.66 2.80
CA GLY A 69 -12.89 -9.43 3.79
C GLY A 69 -12.89 -10.44 4.92
N GLU A 70 -14.08 -10.72 5.52
CA GLU A 70 -14.22 -11.74 6.57
C GLU A 70 -13.81 -13.12 6.07
N LYS A 71 -14.18 -13.50 4.83
CA LYS A 71 -13.75 -14.78 4.22
C LYS A 71 -12.23 -14.86 4.10
N THR A 72 -11.58 -13.76 3.71
CA THR A 72 -10.11 -13.72 3.59
C THR A 72 -9.46 -13.94 4.96
N ILE A 73 -9.96 -13.28 6.02
CA ILE A 73 -9.44 -13.43 7.37
C ILE A 73 -9.65 -14.87 7.90
N VAL A 74 -10.82 -15.47 7.68
CA VAL A 74 -11.11 -16.87 8.07
C VAL A 74 -10.20 -17.85 7.33
N ASN A 75 -9.94 -17.63 6.04
CA ASN A 75 -9.01 -18.47 5.28
C ASN A 75 -7.59 -18.34 5.82
N LEU A 76 -7.13 -17.12 6.11
CA LEU A 76 -5.83 -16.89 6.73
C LEU A 76 -5.72 -17.61 8.08
N ALA A 77 -6.71 -17.45 8.97
CA ALA A 77 -6.77 -18.13 10.25
C ALA A 77 -6.69 -19.65 10.11
N THR A 78 -7.40 -20.21 9.12
CA THR A 78 -7.40 -21.65 8.84
C THR A 78 -6.03 -22.14 8.38
N ILE A 79 -5.30 -21.39 7.57
CA ILE A 79 -3.96 -21.74 7.11
C ILE A 79 -2.97 -21.68 8.29
N LEU A 80 -3.05 -20.64 9.13
CA LEU A 80 -2.19 -20.50 10.31
C LEU A 80 -2.44 -21.64 11.33
N LEU A 81 -3.69 -22.08 11.49
CA LEU A 81 -4.03 -23.21 12.37
C LEU A 81 -3.38 -24.52 11.89
N LYS A 82 -3.32 -24.75 10.57
CA LYS A 82 -2.67 -25.93 9.98
C LYS A 82 -1.17 -25.98 10.21
N ASN A 83 -0.53 -24.85 10.51
CA ASN A 83 0.88 -24.72 10.82
C ASN A 83 1.81 -25.43 9.81
N PRO A 84 1.75 -25.11 8.50
CA PRO A 84 2.53 -25.76 7.46
C PRO A 84 4.02 -25.42 7.59
N ASN A 85 4.92 -26.29 7.09
CA ASN A 85 6.37 -26.02 7.10
C ASN A 85 6.75 -24.83 6.20
N VAL A 86 5.97 -24.56 5.15
CA VAL A 86 6.15 -23.42 4.24
C VAL A 86 4.82 -22.67 4.14
N LEU A 87 4.84 -21.40 4.48
CA LEU A 87 3.71 -20.49 4.45
C LEU A 87 3.87 -19.47 3.31
N LEU A 88 2.92 -19.47 2.39
CA LEU A 88 2.88 -18.51 1.28
C LEU A 88 1.77 -17.51 1.55
N LEU A 89 2.11 -16.23 1.67
CA LEU A 89 1.19 -15.13 1.97
C LEU A 89 1.25 -14.09 0.86
N ASP A 90 0.11 -13.79 0.27
CA ASP A 90 -0.04 -12.72 -0.72
C ASP A 90 -0.93 -11.63 -0.14
N GLU A 91 -0.35 -10.44 0.12
CA GLU A 91 -1.00 -9.29 0.73
C GLU A 91 -1.84 -9.63 1.99
N PRO A 92 -1.24 -10.31 3.01
CA PRO A 92 -2.00 -10.77 4.18
C PRO A 92 -2.49 -9.62 5.08
N THR A 93 -2.00 -8.41 4.87
CA THR A 93 -2.35 -7.20 5.62
C THR A 93 -3.67 -6.59 5.19
N ASN A 94 -4.17 -6.97 3.99
CA ASN A 94 -5.42 -6.46 3.47
C ASN A 94 -6.61 -6.90 4.35
N HIS A 95 -7.52 -5.97 4.61
CA HIS A 95 -8.74 -6.15 5.42
C HIS A 95 -8.51 -6.36 6.93
N LEU A 96 -7.26 -6.33 7.43
CA LEU A 96 -6.96 -6.40 8.85
C LEU A 96 -7.01 -5.00 9.48
N ASP A 97 -7.58 -4.90 10.68
CA ASP A 97 -7.41 -3.71 11.50
C ASP A 97 -6.01 -3.70 12.17
N ILE A 98 -5.65 -2.57 12.77
CA ILE A 98 -4.31 -2.39 13.36
C ILE A 98 -4.02 -3.44 14.44
N GLU A 99 -4.99 -3.79 15.28
CA GLU A 99 -4.79 -4.75 16.37
C GLU A 99 -4.59 -6.18 15.83
N MET A 100 -5.39 -6.59 14.82
CA MET A 100 -5.22 -7.87 14.12
C MET A 100 -3.87 -7.94 13.41
N LEU A 101 -3.44 -6.83 12.80
CA LEU A 101 -2.16 -6.74 12.11
C LEU A 101 -0.99 -6.89 13.09
N GLU A 102 -1.02 -6.22 14.24
CA GLU A 102 -0.01 -6.36 15.30
C GLU A 102 0.07 -7.78 15.85
N TRP A 103 -1.06 -8.42 16.00
CA TRP A 103 -1.10 -9.82 16.41
C TRP A 103 -0.48 -10.72 15.33
N LEU A 104 -0.83 -10.53 14.05
CA LEU A 104 -0.28 -11.31 12.94
C LEU A 104 1.25 -11.14 12.84
N GLU A 105 1.75 -9.91 12.96
CA GLU A 105 3.18 -9.61 12.99
C GLU A 105 3.90 -10.47 14.06
N ASN A 106 3.40 -10.44 15.30
CA ASN A 106 3.99 -11.18 16.39
C ASN A 106 3.91 -12.71 16.17
N PHE A 107 2.79 -13.18 15.62
CA PHE A 107 2.62 -14.60 15.29
C PHE A 107 3.64 -15.07 14.24
N LEU A 108 3.87 -14.26 13.18
CA LEU A 108 4.79 -14.60 12.09
C LEU A 108 6.26 -14.50 12.53
N ILE A 109 6.61 -13.62 13.46
CA ILE A 109 7.96 -13.53 14.04
C ILE A 109 8.29 -14.82 14.81
N GLU A 110 7.30 -15.39 15.54
CA GLU A 110 7.45 -16.62 16.31
C GLU A 110 7.35 -17.89 15.44
N TYR A 111 6.95 -17.75 14.19
CA TYR A 111 6.70 -18.90 13.31
C TYR A 111 7.98 -19.65 12.98
N LYS A 112 7.98 -20.98 13.23
CA LYS A 112 9.19 -21.81 13.04
C LYS A 112 9.41 -22.29 11.61
N GLY A 113 8.39 -22.20 10.75
CA GLY A 113 8.48 -22.58 9.34
C GLY A 113 9.11 -21.50 8.46
N THR A 114 9.23 -21.80 7.17
CA THR A 114 9.65 -20.83 6.17
C THR A 114 8.45 -20.02 5.73
N ILE A 115 8.60 -18.68 5.70
CA ILE A 115 7.57 -17.76 5.23
C ILE A 115 8.06 -17.12 3.94
N LEU A 116 7.25 -17.20 2.88
CA LEU A 116 7.39 -16.38 1.69
C LEU A 116 6.16 -15.47 1.63
N LEU A 117 6.39 -14.16 1.74
CA LEU A 117 5.30 -13.19 1.77
C LEU A 117 5.52 -12.10 0.72
N ILE A 118 4.41 -11.65 0.16
CA ILE A 118 4.32 -10.45 -0.68
C ILE A 118 3.46 -9.45 0.08
N SER A 119 3.95 -8.24 0.27
CA SER A 119 3.20 -7.16 0.89
C SER A 119 3.68 -5.79 0.42
N HIS A 120 2.74 -4.86 0.39
CA HIS A 120 3.02 -3.45 0.18
C HIS A 120 3.08 -2.67 1.50
N ASP A 121 2.82 -3.31 2.63
CA ASP A 121 2.99 -2.70 3.96
C ASP A 121 4.46 -2.74 4.39
N ARG A 122 5.12 -1.60 4.27
CA ARG A 122 6.55 -1.44 4.58
C ARG A 122 6.86 -1.68 6.06
N TYR A 123 5.94 -1.31 6.96
CA TYR A 123 6.11 -1.52 8.39
C TYR A 123 6.04 -3.00 8.74
N PHE A 124 5.07 -3.70 8.15
CA PHE A 124 4.92 -5.15 8.28
C PHE A 124 6.16 -5.89 7.75
N LEU A 125 6.63 -5.52 6.53
CA LEU A 125 7.85 -6.09 5.96
C LEU A 125 9.08 -5.83 6.84
N ASP A 126 9.18 -4.64 7.39
CA ASP A 126 10.33 -4.26 8.23
C ASP A 126 10.40 -5.06 9.53
N LYS A 127 9.23 -5.43 10.07
CA LYS A 127 9.10 -6.15 11.33
C LYS A 127 9.25 -7.67 11.16
N VAL A 128 8.72 -8.24 10.07
CA VAL A 128 8.62 -9.70 9.88
C VAL A 128 9.72 -10.25 8.97
N ALA A 129 10.16 -9.51 7.94
CA ALA A 129 11.07 -10.02 6.95
C ALA A 129 12.53 -10.04 7.45
N THR A 130 13.19 -11.18 7.30
CA THR A 130 14.64 -11.34 7.56
C THR A 130 15.47 -11.24 6.28
N LYS A 131 14.84 -11.45 5.13
CA LYS A 131 15.42 -11.32 3.78
C LYS A 131 14.39 -10.65 2.88
N THR A 132 14.87 -9.79 1.99
CA THR A 132 14.02 -9.12 0.99
C THR A 132 14.47 -9.53 -0.41
N VAL A 133 13.53 -9.89 -1.27
CA VAL A 133 13.77 -10.22 -2.67
C VAL A 133 13.09 -9.19 -3.55
N LEU A 134 13.90 -8.42 -4.29
CA LEU A 134 13.39 -7.50 -5.30
C LEU A 134 13.23 -8.25 -6.62
N LEU A 135 12.03 -8.22 -7.19
CA LEU A 135 11.76 -8.73 -8.54
C LEU A 135 11.54 -7.55 -9.47
N GLU A 136 12.45 -7.35 -10.42
CA GLU A 136 12.39 -6.24 -11.38
C GLU A 136 12.81 -6.72 -12.77
N ASN A 137 12.01 -6.42 -13.79
CA ASN A 137 12.28 -6.79 -15.21
C ASN A 137 12.63 -8.28 -15.42
N GLY A 138 11.97 -9.18 -14.68
CA GLY A 138 12.22 -10.63 -14.76
C GLY A 138 13.51 -11.11 -14.05
N HIS A 139 14.23 -10.22 -13.38
CA HIS A 139 15.42 -10.54 -12.59
C HIS A 139 15.15 -10.40 -11.09
N THR A 140 15.80 -11.23 -10.28
CA THR A 140 15.71 -11.18 -8.82
C THR A 140 17.00 -10.68 -8.22
N LYS A 141 16.89 -9.80 -7.22
CA LYS A 141 18.01 -9.37 -6.36
C LYS A 141 17.69 -9.71 -4.92
N ILE A 142 18.59 -10.34 -4.20
CA ILE A 142 18.40 -10.75 -2.80
C ILE A 142 19.17 -9.80 -1.89
N TYR A 143 18.49 -9.35 -0.83
CA TYR A 143 19.04 -8.52 0.23
C TYR A 143 18.86 -9.26 1.56
N PHE A 144 19.95 -9.44 2.30
CA PHE A 144 19.93 -10.14 3.60
C PHE A 144 19.62 -9.13 4.71
N GLY A 145 18.35 -8.79 4.82
CA GLY A 145 17.84 -7.83 5.79
C GLY A 145 16.35 -7.53 5.54
N ASN A 146 15.79 -6.72 6.44
CA ASN A 146 14.42 -6.24 6.36
C ASN A 146 14.24 -5.17 5.27
N TYR A 147 13.04 -4.61 5.17
CA TYR A 147 12.71 -3.60 4.17
C TYR A 147 13.57 -2.33 4.29
N SER A 148 13.78 -1.81 5.50
CA SER A 148 14.63 -0.63 5.71
C SER A 148 16.08 -0.85 5.31
N TYR A 149 16.63 -2.04 5.54
CA TYR A 149 17.96 -2.43 5.06
C TYR A 149 18.00 -2.50 3.54
N PHE A 150 16.99 -3.12 2.93
CA PHE A 150 16.86 -3.22 1.47
C PHE A 150 16.91 -1.84 0.82
N ILE A 151 16.11 -0.87 1.28
CA ILE A 151 16.07 0.48 0.71
C ILE A 151 17.45 1.14 0.74
N LYS A 152 18.12 1.13 1.89
CA LYS A 152 19.45 1.75 2.04
C LYS A 152 20.49 1.10 1.13
N GLU A 153 20.46 -0.22 1.05
CA GLU A 153 21.41 -0.97 0.25
C GLU A 153 21.14 -0.85 -1.26
N ASP A 154 19.86 -0.82 -1.67
CA ASP A 154 19.49 -0.59 -3.07
C ASP A 154 19.85 0.83 -3.54
N GLU A 155 19.62 1.85 -2.70
CA GLU A 155 20.09 3.22 -2.98
C GLU A 155 21.61 3.27 -3.13
N ARG A 156 22.36 2.63 -2.23
CA ARG A 156 23.82 2.56 -2.30
C ARG A 156 24.29 1.91 -3.59
N ARG A 157 23.69 0.78 -3.98
CA ARG A 157 24.01 0.06 -5.23
C ARG A 157 23.66 0.89 -6.46
N THR A 158 22.50 1.53 -6.47
CA THR A 158 22.03 2.40 -7.56
C THR A 158 22.99 3.59 -7.77
N LEU A 159 23.44 4.22 -6.68
CA LEU A 159 24.44 5.30 -6.75
C LEU A 159 25.78 4.79 -7.31
N ALA A 160 26.25 3.63 -6.88
CA ALA A 160 27.48 3.04 -7.40
C ALA A 160 27.36 2.67 -8.89
N GLU A 161 26.24 2.06 -9.31
CA GLU A 161 25.94 1.76 -10.72
C GLU A 161 25.91 3.05 -11.57
N PHE A 162 25.32 4.13 -11.03
CA PHE A 162 25.27 5.42 -11.73
C PHE A 162 26.65 6.07 -11.90
N GLU A 163 27.54 5.98 -10.90
CA GLU A 163 28.93 6.47 -11.03
C GLU A 163 29.73 5.65 -12.04
N LEU A 164 29.54 4.32 -12.07
CA LEU A 164 30.11 3.46 -13.08
C LEU A 164 29.61 3.82 -14.49
N TYR A 165 28.30 4.02 -14.64
CA TYR A 165 27.70 4.49 -15.91
C TYR A 165 28.32 5.80 -16.36
N LYS A 166 28.41 6.83 -15.50
CA LYS A 166 29.05 8.11 -15.83
C LYS A 166 30.47 7.94 -16.28
N THR A 167 31.25 7.11 -15.58
CA THR A 167 32.64 6.86 -15.90
C THR A 167 32.77 6.17 -17.26
N GLN A 168 31.93 5.18 -17.53
CA GLN A 168 31.89 4.48 -18.81
C GLN A 168 31.49 5.44 -19.96
N GLN A 169 30.47 6.29 -19.75
CA GLN A 169 30.05 7.28 -20.77
C GLN A 169 31.20 8.26 -21.11
N LYS A 170 31.91 8.77 -20.11
CA LYS A 170 33.09 9.61 -20.33
C LYS A 170 34.19 8.90 -21.13
N GLN A 171 34.40 7.60 -20.88
CA GLN A 171 35.37 6.81 -21.67
C GLN A 171 34.89 6.63 -23.09
N ILE A 172 33.62 6.32 -23.31
CA ILE A 172 33.01 6.17 -24.64
C ILE A 172 33.14 7.48 -25.44
N GLU A 173 32.81 8.63 -24.82
CA GLU A 173 32.93 9.95 -25.45
C GLU A 173 34.40 10.23 -25.85
N LYS A 174 35.37 10.02 -24.95
CA LYS A 174 36.79 10.19 -25.25
C LYS A 174 37.27 9.28 -26.42
N MET A 175 36.80 8.03 -26.46
CA MET A 175 37.11 7.13 -27.57
C MET A 175 36.50 7.66 -28.89
N LYS A 176 35.23 8.10 -28.88
CA LYS A 176 34.58 8.69 -30.07
C LYS A 176 35.30 9.95 -30.55
N GLU A 177 35.70 10.84 -29.65
CA GLU A 177 36.52 12.00 -30.02
C GLU A 177 37.87 11.65 -30.61
N SER A 178 38.54 10.65 -30.00
CA SER A 178 39.84 10.16 -30.50
C SER A 178 39.72 9.56 -31.90
N ILE A 179 38.67 8.78 -32.16
CA ILE A 179 38.35 8.25 -33.49
C ILE A 179 38.15 9.41 -34.49
N LYS A 180 37.38 10.40 -34.11
CA LYS A 180 37.09 11.57 -34.96
C LYS A 180 38.41 12.29 -35.31
N LYS A 181 39.21 12.63 -34.30
CA LYS A 181 40.53 13.31 -34.50
C LYS A 181 41.48 12.48 -35.37
N LEU A 182 41.62 11.18 -35.13
CA LEU A 182 42.48 10.31 -35.93
C LEU A 182 42.03 10.22 -37.39
N ARG A 183 40.72 10.20 -37.67
CA ARG A 183 40.19 10.20 -39.02
C ARG A 183 40.42 11.55 -39.72
N GLU A 184 40.31 12.69 -39.02
CA GLU A 184 40.65 14.00 -39.55
C GLU A 184 42.14 14.12 -39.90
N PHE A 185 43.00 13.74 -38.96
CA PHE A 185 44.47 13.72 -39.23
C PHE A 185 44.85 12.77 -40.39
N GLY A 186 44.19 11.60 -40.46
CA GLY A 186 44.42 10.67 -41.59
C GLY A 186 44.04 11.27 -42.93
N ARG A 187 42.96 12.05 -43.01
CA ARG A 187 42.54 12.77 -44.22
C ARG A 187 43.52 13.89 -44.59
N LEU A 188 43.94 14.70 -43.61
CA LEU A 188 44.81 15.84 -43.82
C LEU A 188 46.26 15.40 -44.20
N ALA A 189 46.76 14.36 -43.56
CA ALA A 189 48.13 13.89 -43.76
C ALA A 189 48.26 12.77 -44.81
N GLY A 190 47.17 12.28 -45.41
CA GLY A 190 47.18 11.19 -46.38
C GLY A 190 47.77 9.87 -45.83
N ASN A 191 47.74 9.68 -44.51
CA ASN A 191 48.46 8.58 -43.86
C ASN A 191 47.48 7.52 -43.32
N GLU A 192 47.58 6.29 -43.93
CA GLU A 192 46.75 5.14 -43.58
C GLU A 192 46.91 4.66 -42.12
N MET A 193 48.02 4.93 -41.47
CA MET A 193 48.29 4.48 -40.12
C MET A 193 47.27 5.08 -39.13
N PHE A 194 46.83 6.32 -39.34
CA PHE A 194 45.77 6.94 -38.49
C PHE A 194 44.44 6.22 -38.62
N PHE A 195 44.07 5.81 -39.84
CA PHE A 195 42.84 5.05 -40.07
C PHE A 195 42.89 3.67 -39.41
N LYS A 196 44.04 2.97 -39.45
CA LYS A 196 44.23 1.67 -38.76
C LYS A 196 44.09 1.82 -37.24
N ARG A 197 44.64 2.91 -36.66
CA ARG A 197 44.49 3.20 -35.23
C ARG A 197 43.01 3.54 -34.87
N ALA A 198 42.34 4.34 -35.67
CA ALA A 198 40.91 4.65 -35.47
C ALA A 198 40.08 3.36 -35.47
N LYS A 199 40.27 2.48 -36.44
CA LYS A 199 39.59 1.17 -36.53
C LYS A 199 39.85 0.26 -35.34
N SER A 200 41.07 0.31 -34.76
CA SER A 200 41.41 -0.44 -33.55
C SER A 200 40.61 0.05 -32.32
N ILE A 201 40.43 1.39 -32.19
CA ILE A 201 39.65 1.97 -31.10
C ILE A 201 38.15 1.67 -31.31
N GLU A 202 37.63 1.70 -32.55
CA GLU A 202 36.26 1.30 -32.88
C GLU A 202 35.97 -0.14 -32.47
N LYS A 203 36.85 -1.09 -32.79
CA LYS A 203 36.73 -2.48 -32.36
C LYS A 203 36.71 -2.65 -30.84
N ARG A 204 37.40 -1.76 -30.11
CA ARG A 204 37.33 -1.76 -28.63
C ARG A 204 35.99 -1.18 -28.14
N LEU A 205 35.51 -0.12 -28.80
CA LEU A 205 34.23 0.49 -28.49
C LEU A 205 33.06 -0.49 -28.68
N GLU A 206 33.07 -1.27 -29.78
CA GLU A 206 32.08 -2.30 -30.10
C GLU A 206 32.02 -3.44 -29.06
N LYS A 207 33.14 -3.69 -28.35
CA LYS A 207 33.21 -4.70 -27.31
C LYS A 207 32.80 -4.23 -25.91
N ILE A 208 32.51 -2.95 -25.75
CA ILE A 208 32.07 -2.40 -24.47
C ILE A 208 30.60 -2.75 -24.30
N GLU A 209 30.29 -3.59 -23.31
CA GLU A 209 28.91 -3.79 -22.85
C GLU A 209 28.43 -2.49 -22.21
N VAL A 210 27.45 -1.85 -22.85
CA VAL A 210 26.91 -0.58 -22.37
C VAL A 210 26.05 -0.83 -21.14
N ILE A 211 26.43 -0.22 -20.02
CA ILE A 211 25.61 -0.22 -18.81
C ILE A 211 24.34 0.59 -19.11
N GLU A 212 23.18 -0.03 -18.98
CA GLU A 212 21.92 0.66 -19.15
C GLU A 212 21.69 1.65 -18.00
N LYS A 213 21.28 2.85 -18.34
CA LYS A 213 20.91 3.85 -17.34
C LYS A 213 19.64 3.38 -16.61
N ARG A 214 19.73 3.05 -15.32
CA ARG A 214 18.54 2.94 -14.48
C ARG A 214 17.84 4.31 -14.46
N VAL A 215 16.62 4.36 -14.99
CA VAL A 215 15.82 5.58 -14.96
C VAL A 215 15.23 5.68 -13.56
N ASP A 216 15.74 6.62 -12.76
CA ASP A 216 15.10 6.97 -11.50
C ASP A 216 13.67 7.42 -11.77
N LYS A 217 12.70 6.64 -11.31
CA LYS A 217 11.27 6.95 -11.43
C LYS A 217 10.81 8.07 -10.48
N LYS A 218 11.74 8.69 -9.75
CA LYS A 218 11.44 9.80 -8.84
C LYS A 218 11.30 11.10 -9.64
N LEU A 219 10.12 11.34 -10.17
CA LEU A 219 9.76 12.66 -10.67
C LEU A 219 9.15 13.47 -9.52
N PRO A 220 9.69 14.64 -9.16
CA PRO A 220 9.07 15.52 -8.18
C PRO A 220 7.76 16.07 -8.76
N ILE A 221 6.67 15.46 -8.37
CA ILE A 221 5.34 15.99 -8.64
C ILE A 221 5.10 17.05 -7.56
N THR A 222 5.01 18.32 -7.92
CA THR A 222 4.74 19.38 -6.94
C THR A 222 3.26 19.74 -7.00
N ILE A 223 2.53 19.44 -5.95
CA ILE A 223 1.16 19.91 -5.75
C ILE A 223 1.26 21.30 -5.11
N ASN A 224 1.13 22.36 -5.89
CA ASN A 224 1.10 23.72 -5.36
C ASN A 224 -0.33 24.06 -4.93
N SER A 225 -0.55 24.42 -3.66
CA SER A 225 -1.81 25.02 -3.25
C SER A 225 -1.88 26.48 -3.74
N CYS A 226 -2.95 26.84 -4.39
CA CYS A 226 -3.26 28.22 -4.71
C CYS A 226 -4.13 28.84 -3.63
N SER A 227 -3.65 29.82 -2.93
CA SER A 227 -4.30 30.68 -1.95
C SER A 227 -4.20 30.22 -0.48
N LYS A 228 -3.83 31.18 0.37
CA LYS A 228 -3.93 31.04 1.83
C LYS A 228 -5.41 30.95 2.18
N THR A 229 -5.81 29.80 2.68
CA THR A 229 -7.14 29.59 3.28
C THR A 229 -7.23 30.34 4.63
N GLY A 230 -8.43 30.75 5.00
CA GLY A 230 -8.69 31.32 6.33
C GLY A 230 -8.33 30.34 7.46
N LYS A 231 -8.37 30.82 8.70
CA LYS A 231 -7.96 30.05 9.88
C LYS A 231 -8.78 28.77 10.04
N ASP A 232 -10.09 28.82 9.86
CA ASP A 232 -11.01 27.69 10.03
C ASP A 232 -11.45 27.17 8.66
N ILE A 233 -11.15 25.91 8.36
CA ILE A 233 -11.48 25.22 7.10
C ILE A 233 -12.79 24.45 7.24
N LEU A 234 -12.89 23.67 8.32
CA LEU A 234 -14.03 22.80 8.61
C LEU A 234 -14.32 22.85 10.10
N VAL A 235 -15.59 23.11 10.44
CA VAL A 235 -16.08 23.07 11.82
C VAL A 235 -17.33 22.20 11.86
N ILE A 236 -17.30 21.18 12.70
CA ILE A 236 -18.42 20.27 12.96
C ILE A 236 -18.82 20.43 14.43
N LYS A 237 -20.13 20.67 14.69
CA LYS A 237 -20.66 20.83 16.04
C LYS A 237 -21.86 19.93 16.26
N ASN A 238 -21.83 19.19 17.37
CA ASN A 238 -22.90 18.33 17.85
C ASN A 238 -23.45 17.38 16.77
N LEU A 239 -22.54 16.79 15.97
CA LEU A 239 -22.93 15.86 14.91
C LEU A 239 -23.49 14.58 15.53
N ASN A 240 -24.69 14.20 15.10
CA ASN A 240 -25.32 12.93 15.44
C ASN A 240 -25.71 12.22 14.16
N LYS A 241 -25.40 10.94 14.06
CA LYS A 241 -25.72 10.07 12.92
C LYS A 241 -26.00 8.66 13.40
N SER A 242 -27.06 8.06 12.88
CA SER A 242 -27.38 6.65 13.08
C SER A 242 -27.85 6.00 11.77
N TYR A 243 -27.69 4.70 11.67
CA TYR A 243 -28.30 3.86 10.64
C TYR A 243 -29.19 2.83 11.32
N GLY A 244 -30.51 3.07 11.31
CA GLY A 244 -31.44 2.31 12.12
C GLY A 244 -31.10 2.45 13.61
N ASP A 245 -30.94 1.34 14.31
CA ASP A 245 -30.58 1.31 15.74
C ASP A 245 -29.09 1.49 16.01
N ASN A 246 -28.26 1.46 14.97
CA ASN A 246 -26.80 1.59 15.13
C ASN A 246 -26.39 3.07 15.14
N VAL A 247 -25.99 3.57 16.30
CA VAL A 247 -25.51 4.95 16.49
C VAL A 247 -24.04 5.03 16.08
N ILE A 248 -23.74 5.85 15.06
CA ILE A 248 -22.37 6.08 14.56
C ILE A 248 -21.72 7.27 15.26
N PHE A 249 -22.42 8.42 15.34
CA PHE A 249 -21.94 9.62 16.03
C PHE A 249 -22.98 10.10 17.04
N LYS A 250 -22.47 10.50 18.22
CA LYS A 250 -23.28 11.12 19.28
C LYS A 250 -22.54 12.36 19.78
N ASN A 251 -23.11 13.54 19.48
CA ASN A 251 -22.54 14.85 19.85
C ASN A 251 -21.07 15.02 19.44
N PHE A 252 -20.70 14.50 18.26
CA PHE A 252 -19.32 14.57 17.77
C PHE A 252 -18.96 16.00 17.35
N ASN A 253 -17.78 16.46 17.76
CA ASN A 253 -17.28 17.80 17.45
C ASN A 253 -15.88 17.67 16.85
N MET A 254 -15.60 18.43 15.79
CA MET A 254 -14.31 18.43 15.12
C MET A 254 -14.04 19.79 14.48
N GLU A 255 -12.79 20.24 14.54
CA GLU A 255 -12.31 21.44 13.86
C GLU A 255 -11.03 21.11 13.09
N VAL A 256 -10.91 21.65 11.86
CA VAL A 256 -9.73 21.52 11.02
C VAL A 256 -9.32 22.90 10.55
N TYR A 257 -8.05 23.23 10.77
CA TYR A 257 -7.48 24.54 10.47
C TYR A 257 -6.69 24.55 9.15
N GLY A 258 -6.50 25.74 8.61
CA GLY A 258 -5.78 25.92 7.36
C GLY A 258 -4.32 25.47 7.43
N GLY A 259 -3.93 24.59 6.50
CA GLY A 259 -2.58 24.03 6.41
C GLY A 259 -2.32 22.80 7.28
N GLU A 260 -3.27 22.40 8.15
CA GLU A 260 -3.11 21.18 8.97
C GLU A 260 -3.23 19.90 8.15
N LYS A 261 -2.50 18.87 8.57
CA LYS A 261 -2.58 17.50 8.06
C LYS A 261 -3.12 16.58 9.14
N VAL A 262 -4.41 16.27 9.05
CA VAL A 262 -5.19 15.60 10.09
C VAL A 262 -5.51 14.17 9.65
N GLN A 263 -5.14 13.19 10.48
CA GLN A 263 -5.56 11.80 10.33
C GLN A 263 -6.84 11.53 11.11
N LEU A 264 -7.84 10.92 10.46
CA LEU A 264 -8.97 10.29 11.14
C LEU A 264 -8.62 8.84 11.48
N LYS A 265 -8.54 8.53 12.78
CA LYS A 265 -8.19 7.22 13.32
C LYS A 265 -9.42 6.57 13.94
N GLY A 266 -9.52 5.27 13.91
CA GLY A 266 -10.62 4.52 14.52
C GLY A 266 -10.74 3.12 13.95
N LYS A 267 -11.46 2.26 14.67
CA LYS A 267 -11.71 0.86 14.28
C LYS A 267 -12.51 0.78 12.97
N ASN A 268 -12.52 -0.40 12.36
CA ASN A 268 -13.43 -0.64 11.24
C ASN A 268 -14.86 -0.49 11.71
N GLY A 269 -15.68 0.23 10.92
CA GLY A 269 -17.07 0.54 11.32
C GLY A 269 -17.24 1.75 12.24
N SER A 270 -16.18 2.45 12.70
CA SER A 270 -16.30 3.63 13.56
C SER A 270 -16.91 4.88 12.89
N GLY A 271 -17.21 4.81 11.59
CA GLY A 271 -17.86 5.90 10.88
C GLY A 271 -16.91 6.80 10.05
N LYS A 272 -15.63 6.45 9.86
CA LYS A 272 -14.66 7.24 9.08
C LYS A 272 -15.19 7.64 7.71
N SER A 273 -15.59 6.67 6.91
CA SER A 273 -16.14 6.91 5.56
C SER A 273 -17.50 7.60 5.59
N THR A 274 -18.31 7.41 6.66
CA THR A 274 -19.56 8.13 6.88
C THR A 274 -19.29 9.62 7.10
N LEU A 275 -18.32 9.97 7.96
CA LEU A 275 -17.90 11.35 8.20
C LEU A 275 -17.43 12.03 6.92
N ILE A 276 -16.60 11.34 6.12
CA ILE A 276 -16.15 11.85 4.82
C ILE A 276 -17.35 12.10 3.88
N LYS A 277 -18.32 11.16 3.80
CA LYS A 277 -19.51 11.35 2.97
C LYS A 277 -20.35 12.55 3.41
N ILE A 278 -20.48 12.76 4.71
CA ILE A 278 -21.19 13.91 5.29
C ILE A 278 -20.46 15.22 4.93
N ILE A 279 -19.13 15.29 5.11
CA ILE A 279 -18.33 16.48 4.75
C ILE A 279 -18.42 16.79 3.25
N LEU A 280 -18.48 15.77 2.40
CA LEU A 280 -18.62 15.91 0.95
C LEU A 280 -20.06 16.26 0.50
N GLY A 281 -21.03 16.33 1.43
CA GLY A 281 -22.45 16.58 1.12
C GLY A 281 -23.12 15.41 0.40
N LYS A 282 -22.56 14.20 0.47
CA LYS A 282 -23.13 12.98 -0.14
C LYS A 282 -24.14 12.27 0.79
N ASP A 283 -24.07 12.54 2.08
CA ASP A 283 -25.02 12.06 3.11
C ASP A 283 -25.48 13.28 3.90
N ASN A 284 -26.77 13.59 3.80
CA ASN A 284 -27.40 14.74 4.45
C ASN A 284 -28.33 14.33 5.58
N ASP A 285 -28.43 13.03 5.88
CA ASP A 285 -29.26 12.51 6.96
C ASP A 285 -28.45 12.47 8.26
N PHE A 286 -28.32 13.63 8.90
CA PHE A 286 -27.66 13.83 10.18
C PHE A 286 -28.27 15.01 10.93
N SER A 287 -28.03 15.13 12.23
CA SER A 287 -28.30 16.35 13.00
C SER A 287 -27.02 16.96 13.52
N GLY A 288 -27.00 18.26 13.74
CA GLY A 288 -25.84 19.05 14.09
C GLY A 288 -25.48 20.08 13.04
N GLU A 289 -24.35 20.72 13.17
CA GLU A 289 -23.91 21.80 12.29
C GLU A 289 -22.58 21.48 11.66
N ILE A 290 -22.48 21.66 10.32
CA ILE A 290 -21.23 21.54 9.57
C ILE A 290 -21.01 22.84 8.81
N LYS A 291 -19.87 23.48 9.09
CA LYS A 291 -19.45 24.70 8.41
C LYS A 291 -18.14 24.44 7.66
N ILE A 292 -18.17 24.66 6.35
CA ILE A 292 -16.98 24.66 5.49
C ILE A 292 -16.80 26.09 5.01
N ASN A 293 -15.57 26.59 5.11
CA ASN A 293 -15.26 27.94 4.67
C ASN A 293 -15.54 28.09 3.17
N PRO A 294 -16.25 29.15 2.72
CA PRO A 294 -16.61 29.34 1.31
C PRO A 294 -15.41 29.44 0.35
N SER A 295 -14.21 29.77 0.82
CA SER A 295 -12.98 29.80 0.02
C SER A 295 -12.37 28.41 -0.21
N VAL A 296 -12.92 27.38 0.42
CA VAL A 296 -12.38 26.01 0.33
C VAL A 296 -12.78 25.37 -0.99
N LYS A 297 -11.78 24.84 -1.68
CA LYS A 297 -11.93 23.98 -2.85
C LYS A 297 -11.52 22.57 -2.47
N ILE A 298 -12.50 21.70 -2.26
CA ILE A 298 -12.27 20.32 -1.83
C ILE A 298 -11.77 19.49 -3.01
N GLY A 299 -10.67 18.76 -2.80
CA GLY A 299 -10.23 17.64 -3.62
C GLY A 299 -10.46 16.34 -2.88
N TYR A 300 -11.01 15.34 -3.53
CA TYR A 300 -11.31 14.06 -2.92
C TYR A 300 -10.65 12.90 -3.66
N ILE A 301 -9.93 12.06 -2.92
CA ILE A 301 -9.42 10.77 -3.39
C ILE A 301 -10.20 9.68 -2.66
N PRO A 302 -11.11 8.96 -3.35
CA PRO A 302 -11.87 7.87 -2.77
C PRO A 302 -11.02 6.60 -2.62
N GLN A 303 -11.45 5.69 -1.76
CA GLN A 303 -10.85 4.37 -1.61
C GLN A 303 -10.85 3.57 -2.93
N GLU A 304 -11.94 3.64 -3.70
CA GLU A 304 -12.04 3.05 -5.03
C GLU A 304 -12.25 4.15 -6.07
N ILE A 305 -11.29 4.31 -6.98
CA ILE A 305 -11.36 5.33 -8.03
C ILE A 305 -12.14 4.77 -9.22
N LYS A 306 -13.31 5.35 -9.46
CA LYS A 306 -14.15 5.10 -10.64
C LYS A 306 -14.30 6.38 -11.44
N PHE A 307 -14.05 6.28 -12.75
CA PHE A 307 -14.28 7.38 -13.67
C PHE A 307 -15.70 7.28 -14.26
N GLN A 308 -16.30 8.40 -14.61
CA GLN A 308 -17.67 8.42 -15.15
C GLN A 308 -17.75 7.66 -16.48
N ASN A 309 -16.74 7.79 -17.33
CA ASN A 309 -16.65 7.10 -18.59
C ASN A 309 -15.31 6.34 -18.68
N GLU A 310 -15.32 5.08 -18.29
CA GLU A 310 -14.13 4.20 -18.30
C GLU A 310 -13.61 3.90 -19.72
N SER A 311 -14.35 4.30 -20.77
CA SER A 311 -13.96 4.10 -22.17
C SER A 311 -13.09 5.21 -22.70
N ASP A 312 -13.06 6.39 -22.06
CA ASP A 312 -12.26 7.52 -22.47
C ASP A 312 -10.77 7.19 -22.35
N THR A 313 -9.97 7.87 -23.17
CA THR A 313 -8.52 7.85 -22.99
C THR A 313 -8.10 8.78 -21.85
N ILE A 314 -6.89 8.58 -21.30
CA ILE A 314 -6.31 9.49 -20.29
C ILE A 314 -6.30 10.92 -20.82
N LEU A 315 -5.92 11.10 -22.09
CA LEU A 315 -5.82 12.42 -22.70
C LEU A 315 -7.18 13.09 -22.84
N ASP A 316 -8.21 12.38 -23.33
CA ASP A 316 -9.56 12.91 -23.49
C ASP A 316 -10.17 13.32 -22.14
N TYR A 317 -10.06 12.41 -21.15
CA TYR A 317 -10.49 12.68 -19.78
C TYR A 317 -9.81 13.92 -19.20
N PHE A 318 -8.50 14.03 -19.39
CA PHE A 318 -7.74 15.15 -18.85
C PHE A 318 -8.10 16.47 -19.54
N LEU A 319 -8.24 16.47 -20.87
CA LEU A 319 -8.62 17.64 -21.66
C LEU A 319 -10.02 18.16 -21.32
N SER A 320 -10.95 17.30 -20.90
CA SER A 320 -12.29 17.74 -20.48
C SER A 320 -12.27 18.71 -19.29
N ASN A 321 -11.23 18.65 -18.45
CA ASN A 321 -11.04 19.48 -17.27
C ASN A 321 -9.89 20.49 -17.40
N PHE A 322 -9.08 20.39 -18.47
CA PHE A 322 -7.87 21.19 -18.65
C PHE A 322 -8.10 22.35 -19.62
N LYS A 323 -7.85 23.59 -19.16
CA LYS A 323 -7.93 24.78 -20.00
C LYS A 323 -6.59 25.03 -20.71
N GLY A 324 -6.34 24.36 -21.81
CA GLY A 324 -5.10 24.50 -22.57
C GLY A 324 -5.09 23.66 -23.85
N SER A 325 -3.99 23.73 -24.61
CA SER A 325 -3.81 22.91 -25.81
C SER A 325 -3.47 21.46 -25.46
N GLU A 326 -3.69 20.54 -26.40
CA GLU A 326 -3.29 19.11 -26.26
C GLU A 326 -1.81 19.00 -25.93
N THR A 327 -0.94 19.76 -26.57
CA THR A 327 0.50 19.75 -26.29
C THR A 327 0.81 20.12 -24.84
N GLN A 328 0.11 21.11 -24.30
CA GLN A 328 0.26 21.52 -22.90
C GLN A 328 -0.26 20.44 -21.95
N ALA A 329 -1.40 19.80 -22.27
CA ALA A 329 -1.96 18.69 -21.51
C ALA A 329 -0.98 17.50 -21.48
N ARG A 330 -0.41 17.11 -22.63
CA ARG A 330 0.60 16.03 -22.71
C ARG A 330 1.87 16.37 -21.93
N THR A 331 2.34 17.60 -21.99
CA THR A 331 3.50 18.07 -21.21
C THR A 331 3.20 18.02 -19.71
N PHE A 332 1.97 18.35 -19.31
CA PHE A 332 1.55 18.26 -17.92
C PHE A 332 1.43 16.82 -17.46
N LEU A 333 0.74 15.96 -18.22
CA LEU A 333 0.57 14.54 -17.94
C LEU A 333 1.91 13.78 -17.84
N ALA A 334 2.91 14.20 -18.61
CA ALA A 334 4.26 13.64 -18.56
C ALA A 334 4.89 13.77 -17.16
N LYS A 335 4.59 14.84 -16.40
CA LYS A 335 5.02 15.01 -15.01
C LYS A 335 4.43 13.95 -14.07
N TYR A 336 3.33 13.31 -14.47
CA TYR A 336 2.64 12.25 -13.74
C TYR A 336 2.90 10.88 -14.36
N MET A 337 3.98 10.76 -15.15
CA MET A 337 4.44 9.52 -15.81
C MET A 337 3.50 9.01 -16.91
N PHE A 338 2.66 9.88 -17.48
CA PHE A 338 1.87 9.60 -18.67
C PHE A 338 2.53 10.26 -19.88
N TYR A 339 3.31 9.52 -20.64
CA TYR A 339 4.05 10.03 -21.82
C TYR A 339 3.99 9.05 -22.99
N GLY A 340 4.27 9.57 -24.22
CA GLY A 340 4.24 8.80 -25.45
C GLY A 340 2.85 8.22 -25.72
N GLU A 341 2.78 6.94 -26.06
CA GLU A 341 1.53 6.22 -26.34
C GLU A 341 0.67 5.95 -25.08
N ASN A 342 1.25 6.03 -23.89
CA ASN A 342 0.53 5.77 -22.65
C ASN A 342 -0.62 6.74 -22.38
N VAL A 343 -0.59 7.96 -22.96
CA VAL A 343 -1.69 8.93 -22.81
C VAL A 343 -2.97 8.51 -23.53
N PHE A 344 -2.88 7.56 -24.47
CA PHE A 344 -4.01 7.03 -25.23
C PHE A 344 -4.58 5.73 -24.61
N LYS A 345 -4.01 5.24 -23.49
CA LYS A 345 -4.63 4.14 -22.74
C LYS A 345 -6.02 4.54 -22.28
N ARG A 346 -6.95 3.58 -22.30
CA ARG A 346 -8.30 3.78 -21.78
C ARG A 346 -8.30 3.72 -20.26
N LEU A 347 -9.18 4.47 -19.62
CA LEU A 347 -9.25 4.56 -18.16
C LEU A 347 -9.51 3.21 -17.49
N LYS A 348 -10.26 2.31 -18.13
CA LYS A 348 -10.49 0.94 -17.65
C LYS A 348 -9.23 0.06 -17.60
N GLU A 349 -8.21 0.39 -18.39
CA GLU A 349 -6.95 -0.36 -18.49
C GLU A 349 -5.91 0.10 -17.47
N LEU A 350 -6.22 1.17 -16.71
CA LEU A 350 -5.32 1.73 -15.73
C LEU A 350 -5.21 0.86 -14.49
N SER A 351 -3.98 0.63 -14.05
CA SER A 351 -3.71 0.07 -12.71
C SER A 351 -4.17 1.04 -11.61
N GLY A 352 -4.35 0.55 -10.38
CA GLY A 352 -4.72 1.39 -9.24
C GLY A 352 -3.77 2.58 -9.06
N GLY A 353 -2.46 2.37 -9.19
CA GLY A 353 -1.46 3.43 -9.12
C GLY A 353 -1.56 4.46 -10.25
N GLU A 354 -1.85 4.03 -11.48
CA GLU A 354 -2.08 4.96 -12.60
C GLU A 354 -3.35 5.78 -12.39
N ARG A 355 -4.42 5.20 -11.86
CA ARG A 355 -5.66 5.93 -11.50
C ARG A 355 -5.40 7.02 -10.46
N VAL A 356 -4.67 6.70 -9.40
CA VAL A 356 -4.30 7.69 -8.36
C VAL A 356 -3.45 8.82 -8.95
N ARG A 357 -2.43 8.52 -9.77
CA ARG A 357 -1.61 9.55 -10.42
C ARG A 357 -2.42 10.48 -11.32
N LEU A 358 -3.37 9.93 -12.09
CA LEU A 358 -4.25 10.73 -12.94
C LEU A 358 -5.16 11.64 -12.11
N LEU A 359 -5.72 11.11 -11.02
CA LEU A 359 -6.57 11.89 -10.12
C LEU A 359 -5.77 13.01 -9.42
N ILE A 360 -4.54 12.75 -9.00
CA ILE A 360 -3.66 13.80 -8.45
C ILE A 360 -3.39 14.88 -9.50
N ALA A 361 -3.12 14.51 -10.75
CA ALA A 361 -2.94 15.47 -11.85
C ALA A 361 -4.17 16.37 -12.02
N GLU A 362 -5.37 15.80 -11.93
CA GLU A 362 -6.63 16.54 -11.99
C GLU A 362 -6.80 17.50 -10.80
N LEU A 363 -6.51 17.03 -9.56
CA LEU A 363 -6.62 17.86 -8.35
C LEU A 363 -5.70 19.08 -8.39
N VAL A 364 -4.51 18.93 -8.96
CA VAL A 364 -3.58 20.06 -9.16
C VAL A 364 -4.14 21.09 -10.12
N ILE A 365 -4.78 20.67 -11.21
CA ILE A 365 -5.42 21.61 -12.15
C ILE A 365 -6.57 22.36 -11.49
N LYS A 366 -7.36 21.67 -10.69
CA LYS A 366 -8.50 22.24 -9.95
C LYS A 366 -8.08 23.22 -8.86
N GLN A 367 -6.77 23.35 -8.61
CA GLN A 367 -6.23 24.24 -7.56
C GLN A 367 -6.92 24.03 -6.21
N THR A 368 -7.05 22.77 -5.81
CA THR A 368 -7.65 22.40 -4.53
C THR A 368 -6.78 22.90 -3.38
N ASN A 369 -7.40 23.32 -2.27
CA ASN A 369 -6.71 23.79 -1.07
C ASN A 369 -7.08 22.99 0.19
N PHE A 370 -8.04 22.05 0.07
CA PHE A 370 -8.40 21.07 1.08
C PHE A 370 -8.53 19.70 0.44
N LEU A 371 -7.63 18.78 0.78
CA LEU A 371 -7.65 17.39 0.30
C LEU A 371 -8.30 16.48 1.33
N ILE A 372 -9.24 15.68 0.88
CA ILE A 372 -9.84 14.58 1.64
C ILE A 372 -9.41 13.28 0.98
N LEU A 373 -8.74 12.40 1.75
CA LEU A 373 -8.19 11.14 1.24
C LEU A 373 -8.76 9.97 2.04
N ASP A 374 -9.40 9.03 1.35
CA ASP A 374 -9.97 7.83 1.95
C ASP A 374 -9.16 6.61 1.50
N GLU A 375 -8.26 6.11 2.38
CA GLU A 375 -7.34 5.00 2.14
C GLU A 375 -6.52 5.16 0.84
N PRO A 376 -5.82 6.28 0.63
CA PRO A 376 -5.19 6.60 -0.65
C PRO A 376 -4.02 5.70 -1.03
N THR A 377 -3.52 4.90 -0.09
CA THR A 377 -2.38 3.99 -0.28
C THR A 377 -2.80 2.58 -0.69
N ASN A 378 -4.11 2.26 -0.66
CA ASN A 378 -4.60 0.94 -1.02
C ASN A 378 -4.34 0.64 -2.51
N HIS A 379 -3.91 -0.59 -2.79
CA HIS A 379 -3.61 -1.08 -4.15
C HIS A 379 -2.51 -0.32 -4.89
N LEU A 380 -1.73 0.52 -4.19
CA LEU A 380 -0.56 1.19 -4.74
C LEU A 380 0.69 0.36 -4.51
N ASP A 381 1.53 0.23 -5.54
CA ASP A 381 2.89 -0.26 -5.36
C ASP A 381 3.72 0.71 -4.51
N ILE A 382 4.79 0.21 -3.92
CA ILE A 382 5.62 0.97 -2.99
C ILE A 382 6.18 2.25 -3.63
N SER A 383 6.58 2.20 -4.91
CA SER A 383 7.14 3.35 -5.62
C SER A 383 6.11 4.47 -5.82
N THR A 384 4.87 4.10 -6.14
CA THR A 384 3.76 5.04 -6.28
C THR A 384 3.36 5.64 -4.93
N ARG A 385 3.39 4.84 -3.84
CA ARG A 385 3.17 5.34 -2.47
C ARG A 385 4.19 6.39 -2.07
N GLU A 386 5.48 6.13 -2.30
CA GLU A 386 6.55 7.11 -1.99
C GLU A 386 6.35 8.43 -2.74
N ILE A 387 6.01 8.37 -4.03
CA ILE A 387 5.70 9.56 -4.82
C ILE A 387 4.50 10.31 -4.23
N LEU A 388 3.42 9.60 -3.87
CA LEU A 388 2.24 10.20 -3.25
C LEU A 388 2.60 10.87 -1.92
N GLU A 389 3.34 10.20 -1.06
CA GLU A 389 3.79 10.72 0.23
C GLU A 389 4.63 11.99 0.10
N ASP A 390 5.64 11.98 -0.77
CA ASP A 390 6.50 13.13 -0.99
C ASP A 390 5.70 14.34 -1.49
N ASN A 391 4.73 14.11 -2.36
CA ASN A 391 3.84 15.15 -2.85
C ASN A 391 2.91 15.71 -1.76
N LEU A 392 2.29 14.82 -0.97
CA LEU A 392 1.41 15.23 0.13
C LEU A 392 2.19 15.92 1.25
N LYS A 393 3.43 15.49 1.49
CA LYS A 393 4.32 16.17 2.45
C LYS A 393 4.67 17.59 2.00
N ALA A 394 4.93 17.77 0.71
CA ALA A 394 5.23 19.07 0.12
C ALA A 394 3.99 19.95 -0.08
N TYR A 395 2.80 19.38 -0.02
CA TYR A 395 1.55 20.12 -0.20
C TYR A 395 1.32 21.08 0.96
N SER A 396 1.12 22.35 0.64
CA SER A 396 0.95 23.45 1.62
C SER A 396 -0.51 23.70 2.03
N GLY A 397 -1.48 23.00 1.41
CA GLY A 397 -2.89 23.06 1.78
C GLY A 397 -3.24 22.13 2.94
N THR A 398 -4.51 22.10 3.30
CA THR A 398 -5.05 21.27 4.38
C THR A 398 -5.30 19.85 3.86
N ILE A 399 -5.02 18.85 4.68
CA ILE A 399 -5.28 17.44 4.38
C ILE A 399 -6.09 16.82 5.53
N LEU A 400 -7.19 16.16 5.19
CA LEU A 400 -7.93 15.27 6.08
C LEU A 400 -7.87 13.88 5.47
N PHE A 401 -7.34 12.89 6.18
CA PHE A 401 -7.18 11.56 5.59
C PHE A 401 -7.48 10.42 6.55
N VAL A 402 -7.90 9.31 5.96
CA VAL A 402 -8.00 8.00 6.59
C VAL A 402 -6.92 7.12 5.98
N SER A 403 -6.13 6.45 6.78
CA SER A 403 -5.20 5.44 6.30
C SER A 403 -4.86 4.42 7.39
N HIS A 404 -4.78 3.16 7.01
CA HIS A 404 -4.24 2.07 7.81
C HIS A 404 -2.73 1.89 7.61
N ASP A 405 -2.14 2.55 6.60
CA ASP A 405 -0.69 2.56 6.38
C ASP A 405 0.00 3.41 7.45
N ARG A 406 0.62 2.74 8.42
CA ARG A 406 1.32 3.39 9.55
C ARG A 406 2.49 4.25 9.10
N TYR A 407 3.17 3.86 8.02
CA TYR A 407 4.31 4.60 7.48
C TYR A 407 3.84 5.91 6.85
N PHE A 408 2.79 5.83 6.03
CA PHE A 408 2.12 6.97 5.44
C PHE A 408 1.62 7.95 6.51
N ALA A 409 0.90 7.43 7.51
CA ALA A 409 0.36 8.23 8.60
C ALA A 409 1.46 8.99 9.36
N ARG A 410 2.53 8.31 9.78
CA ARG A 410 3.66 8.93 10.48
C ARG A 410 4.40 9.99 9.67
N LYS A 411 4.43 9.85 8.33
CA LYS A 411 5.11 10.79 7.44
C LYS A 411 4.29 12.05 7.17
N ILE A 412 2.96 11.95 7.19
CA ILE A 412 2.03 12.99 6.75
C ILE A 412 1.28 13.63 7.93
N ALA A 413 0.79 12.85 8.90
CA ALA A 413 -0.04 13.38 9.98
C ALA A 413 0.73 14.36 10.89
N GLU A 414 0.11 15.50 11.16
CA GLU A 414 0.53 16.47 12.18
C GLU A 414 -0.37 16.38 13.41
N ARG A 415 -1.61 15.93 13.22
CA ARG A 415 -2.61 15.70 14.28
C ARG A 415 -3.46 14.48 13.96
N GLU A 416 -3.84 13.74 15.00
CA GLU A 416 -4.75 12.61 14.93
C GLU A 416 -6.06 12.95 15.62
N ILE A 417 -7.18 12.52 15.04
CA ILE A 417 -8.52 12.60 15.64
C ILE A 417 -9.06 11.17 15.68
N GLU A 418 -9.42 10.72 16.88
CA GLU A 418 -9.99 9.39 17.11
C GLU A 418 -11.53 9.44 17.03
N LEU A 419 -12.11 8.43 16.30
CA LEU A 419 -13.55 8.25 16.10
C LEU A 419 -14.06 7.02 16.82
#